data_3ef421aed1d0aa836f2ec3dd5c9816f5
#
_entry.id   3ef421aed1d0aa836f2ec3dd5c9816f5
#
_cell.length_a   1.000
_cell.length_b   1.000
_cell.length_c   1.000
_cell.angle_alpha   90.00
_cell.angle_beta   90.00
_cell.angle_gamma   90.00
#
_symmetry.space_group_name_H-M   'P 1'
#
loop_
_entity.id
_entity.type
_entity.pdbx_description
1 polymer ?
#
loop_
_entity_poly.entity_id
_entity_poly.type
_entity_poly.pdbx_seq_one_letter_code
_entity_poly.pdbx_strand_id
1 'polypeptide(L)'
;MKKLISWNVNGLRACVEKGFLDYFHEVDADVFCIQESKLQEGQIDLSLPGYYQYWNYAQKKGYSGTALFTKEKPLSVTYGMEIEEHDKEGRIITAEFPEYYVVTCYTPNSQNELARLPYRMTWEDAFRAYLKGLEEKKPVIFCGDLNVAHKEIDLKNPKSNRKNAGFTDEEREKFTVLVESGFVDTYRYFYPDQEEIYSWWSYRFRAREKNAGWRIDYFCVSESLKNRLVSADIHTQVTGSDHCPVELVIK
;
A
#
# COMPACT_ATOMS: atom_id res chain seq x y z
N MET A 1 -20.83 0.17 -7.35
CA MET A 1 -19.80 0.00 -6.29
C MET A 1 -18.54 -0.57 -6.90
N LYS A 2 -17.38 -0.13 -6.45
CA LYS A 2 -16.06 -0.64 -6.85
C LYS A 2 -15.35 -1.21 -5.63
N LYS A 3 -14.76 -2.38 -5.78
CA LYS A 3 -13.93 -3.04 -4.76
C LYS A 3 -12.46 -2.92 -5.16
N LEU A 4 -11.65 -2.40 -4.24
CA LEU A 4 -10.22 -2.26 -4.43
C LEU A 4 -9.48 -3.08 -3.37
N ILE A 5 -8.42 -3.78 -3.79
CA ILE A 5 -7.55 -4.56 -2.89
C ILE A 5 -6.12 -4.03 -3.03
N SER A 6 -5.41 -4.02 -1.93
CA SER A 6 -3.98 -3.75 -1.87
C SER A 6 -3.27 -4.81 -1.04
N TRP A 7 -2.17 -5.37 -1.54
CA TRP A 7 -1.43 -6.43 -0.86
C TRP A 7 0.08 -6.34 -1.13
N ASN A 8 0.86 -6.17 -0.08
CA ASN A 8 2.30 -6.42 -0.17
C ASN A 8 2.52 -7.94 -0.18
N VAL A 9 2.98 -8.47 -1.30
CA VAL A 9 3.11 -9.91 -1.52
C VAL A 9 4.47 -10.48 -1.12
N ASN A 10 5.41 -9.61 -0.75
CA ASN A 10 6.78 -9.99 -0.34
C ASN A 10 7.42 -11.04 -1.27
N GLY A 11 7.43 -10.72 -2.56
CA GLY A 11 7.83 -11.60 -3.64
C GLY A 11 6.64 -12.34 -4.25
N LEU A 12 6.21 -11.91 -5.45
CA LEU A 12 4.99 -12.44 -6.09
C LEU A 12 5.11 -13.93 -6.43
N ARG A 13 6.26 -14.38 -6.93
CA ARG A 13 6.43 -15.80 -7.29
C ARG A 13 6.18 -16.73 -6.09
N ALA A 14 6.76 -16.43 -4.95
CA ALA A 14 6.52 -17.21 -3.73
C ALA A 14 5.07 -17.12 -3.25
N CYS A 15 4.45 -15.93 -3.36
CA CYS A 15 3.06 -15.74 -2.98
C CYS A 15 2.09 -16.52 -3.90
N VAL A 16 2.39 -16.61 -5.20
CA VAL A 16 1.61 -17.42 -6.15
C VAL A 16 1.63 -18.91 -5.75
N GLU A 17 2.78 -19.43 -5.35
CA GLU A 17 2.90 -20.82 -4.84
C GLU A 17 2.10 -21.05 -3.55
N LYS A 18 1.76 -19.99 -2.82
CA LYS A 18 1.04 -20.03 -1.54
C LYS A 18 -0.42 -19.62 -1.62
N GLY A 19 -1.00 -19.56 -2.83
CA GLY A 19 -2.42 -19.33 -3.02
C GLY A 19 -2.83 -17.93 -3.47
N PHE A 20 -1.92 -17.11 -3.96
CA PHE A 20 -2.25 -15.76 -4.48
C PHE A 20 -3.40 -15.78 -5.48
N LEU A 21 -3.36 -16.67 -6.47
CA LEU A 21 -4.38 -16.73 -7.52
C LEU A 21 -5.74 -17.14 -7.00
N ASP A 22 -5.82 -18.05 -6.03
CA ASP A 22 -7.08 -18.46 -5.42
C ASP A 22 -7.74 -17.27 -4.73
N TYR A 23 -6.98 -16.53 -3.92
CA TYR A 23 -7.47 -15.31 -3.28
C TYR A 23 -7.85 -14.23 -4.29
N PHE A 24 -7.02 -14.01 -5.31
CA PHE A 24 -7.27 -13.03 -6.36
C PHE A 24 -8.61 -13.27 -7.06
N HIS A 25 -8.89 -14.51 -7.42
CA HIS A 25 -10.15 -14.89 -8.08
C HIS A 25 -11.34 -14.84 -7.13
N GLU A 26 -11.18 -15.28 -5.89
CA GLU A 26 -12.25 -15.28 -4.88
C GLU A 26 -12.70 -13.86 -4.54
N VAL A 27 -11.76 -12.95 -4.34
CA VAL A 27 -12.09 -11.57 -3.96
C VAL A 27 -12.70 -10.77 -5.11
N ASP A 28 -12.39 -11.12 -6.35
CA ASP A 28 -12.94 -10.54 -7.59
C ASP A 28 -12.96 -9.00 -7.58
N ALA A 29 -11.84 -8.39 -7.23
CA ALA A 29 -11.72 -6.94 -7.11
C ALA A 29 -11.80 -6.25 -8.48
N ASP A 30 -12.32 -5.02 -8.51
CA ASP A 30 -12.28 -4.15 -9.70
C ASP A 30 -10.87 -3.62 -9.96
N VAL A 31 -10.14 -3.31 -8.87
CA VAL A 31 -8.73 -2.91 -8.91
C VAL A 31 -7.96 -3.69 -7.84
N PHE A 32 -6.86 -4.31 -8.23
CA PHE A 32 -6.00 -5.07 -7.33
C PHE A 32 -4.56 -4.54 -7.45
N CYS A 33 -4.03 -3.99 -6.37
CA CYS A 33 -2.68 -3.44 -6.31
C CYS A 33 -1.77 -4.36 -5.50
N ILE A 34 -0.55 -4.56 -5.96
CA ILE A 34 0.48 -5.28 -5.20
C ILE A 34 1.74 -4.44 -5.01
N GLN A 35 2.41 -4.65 -3.90
CA GLN A 35 3.69 -4.06 -3.58
C GLN A 35 4.69 -5.18 -3.33
N GLU A 36 5.95 -4.86 -3.50
CA GLU A 36 7.07 -5.77 -3.28
C GLU A 36 6.97 -7.05 -4.13
N SER A 37 6.75 -6.85 -5.44
CA SER A 37 6.71 -7.96 -6.41
C SER A 37 8.04 -8.70 -6.50
N LYS A 38 9.17 -8.01 -6.29
CA LYS A 38 10.56 -8.52 -6.39
C LYS A 38 10.87 -9.12 -7.76
N LEU A 39 10.23 -8.59 -8.81
CA LEU A 39 10.33 -9.10 -10.19
C LEU A 39 11.04 -8.12 -11.11
N GLN A 40 11.55 -8.68 -12.20
CA GLN A 40 11.93 -7.98 -13.41
C GLN A 40 11.00 -8.41 -14.55
N GLU A 41 10.97 -7.65 -15.63
CA GLU A 41 10.17 -7.95 -16.80
C GLU A 41 10.46 -9.38 -17.30
N GLY A 42 9.41 -10.13 -17.62
CA GLY A 42 9.51 -11.48 -18.13
C GLY A 42 9.79 -12.58 -17.10
N GLN A 43 9.90 -12.26 -15.82
CA GLN A 43 10.16 -13.27 -14.78
C GLN A 43 8.90 -14.02 -14.32
N ILE A 44 7.73 -13.57 -14.68
CA ILE A 44 6.46 -14.25 -14.42
C ILE A 44 5.54 -14.10 -15.64
N ASP A 45 4.80 -15.16 -15.96
CA ASP A 45 3.68 -15.12 -16.87
C ASP A 45 2.40 -15.32 -16.06
N LEU A 46 1.79 -14.21 -15.66
CA LEU A 46 0.62 -14.21 -14.80
C LEU A 46 -0.64 -14.04 -15.66
N SER A 47 -1.44 -15.12 -15.77
CA SER A 47 -2.72 -15.09 -16.47
C SER A 47 -3.82 -14.57 -15.53
N LEU A 48 -4.36 -13.40 -15.83
CA LEU A 48 -5.47 -12.77 -15.11
C LEU A 48 -6.57 -12.39 -16.12
N PRO A 49 -7.40 -13.36 -16.59
CA PRO A 49 -8.44 -13.09 -17.59
C PRO A 49 -9.38 -11.98 -17.12
N GLY A 50 -9.67 -11.03 -18.02
CA GLY A 50 -10.54 -9.89 -17.71
C GLY A 50 -9.85 -8.72 -17.02
N TYR A 51 -8.54 -8.77 -16.82
CA TYR A 51 -7.77 -7.70 -16.21
C TYR A 51 -6.71 -7.14 -17.16
N TYR A 52 -6.56 -5.82 -17.14
CA TYR A 52 -5.39 -5.11 -17.63
C TYR A 52 -4.32 -5.13 -16.57
N GLN A 53 -3.06 -5.33 -16.95
CA GLN A 53 -1.92 -5.45 -16.03
C GLN A 53 -0.91 -4.33 -16.28
N TYR A 54 -0.48 -3.67 -15.22
CA TYR A 54 0.54 -2.61 -15.26
C TYR A 54 1.60 -2.90 -14.20
N TRP A 55 2.86 -2.90 -14.61
CA TRP A 55 3.99 -3.31 -13.79
C TRP A 55 5.04 -2.21 -13.72
N ASN A 56 5.57 -1.96 -12.53
CA ASN A 56 6.70 -1.07 -12.31
C ASN A 56 7.79 -1.82 -11.57
N TYR A 57 8.94 -1.99 -12.21
CA TYR A 57 10.06 -2.78 -11.71
C TYR A 57 11.14 -1.88 -11.13
N ALA A 58 11.80 -2.31 -10.05
CA ALA A 58 13.02 -1.67 -9.56
C ALA A 58 14.19 -1.96 -10.51
N GLN A 59 15.13 -1.03 -10.60
CA GLN A 59 16.38 -1.26 -11.33
C GLN A 59 17.20 -2.38 -10.68
N LYS A 60 17.18 -2.46 -9.35
CA LYS A 60 17.81 -3.55 -8.59
C LYS A 60 16.97 -4.81 -8.67
N LYS A 61 17.60 -5.91 -9.12
CA LYS A 61 16.94 -7.22 -9.21
C LYS A 61 16.52 -7.77 -7.84
N GLY A 62 15.37 -8.45 -7.80
CA GLY A 62 14.88 -9.11 -6.59
C GLY A 62 14.50 -8.15 -5.45
N TYR A 63 14.13 -6.93 -5.78
CA TYR A 63 13.90 -5.85 -4.81
C TYR A 63 12.71 -4.98 -5.22
N SER A 64 11.87 -4.57 -4.24
CA SER A 64 10.75 -3.63 -4.44
C SER A 64 9.83 -4.06 -5.59
N GLY A 65 9.34 -3.10 -6.38
CA GLY A 65 8.42 -3.33 -7.50
C GLY A 65 6.96 -3.31 -7.09
N THR A 66 6.12 -2.77 -7.96
CA THR A 66 4.66 -2.68 -7.78
C THR A 66 3.94 -3.16 -9.03
N ALA A 67 2.69 -3.55 -8.88
CA ALA A 67 1.80 -3.81 -10.01
C ALA A 67 0.36 -3.39 -9.68
N LEU A 68 -0.40 -3.11 -10.73
CA LEU A 68 -1.80 -2.75 -10.66
C LEU A 68 -2.57 -3.54 -11.71
N PHE A 69 -3.60 -4.24 -11.27
CA PHE A 69 -4.49 -5.03 -12.11
C PHE A 69 -5.89 -4.44 -12.04
N THR A 70 -6.54 -4.23 -13.17
CA THR A 70 -7.86 -3.57 -13.20
C THR A 70 -8.75 -4.15 -14.29
N LYS A 71 -10.03 -4.33 -13.98
CA LYS A 71 -11.05 -4.77 -14.94
C LYS A 71 -11.38 -3.69 -15.97
N GLU A 72 -11.39 -2.44 -15.55
CA GLU A 72 -11.64 -1.28 -16.40
C GLU A 72 -10.31 -0.73 -16.95
N LYS A 73 -10.26 -0.47 -18.24
CA LYS A 73 -9.07 0.14 -18.85
C LYS A 73 -8.92 1.59 -18.36
N PRO A 74 -7.81 1.95 -17.72
CA PRO A 74 -7.55 3.34 -17.33
C PRO A 74 -7.47 4.27 -18.54
N LEU A 75 -7.78 5.56 -18.32
CA LEU A 75 -7.56 6.61 -19.31
C LEU A 75 -6.06 6.82 -19.57
N SER A 76 -5.25 6.72 -18.52
CA SER A 76 -3.79 6.76 -18.59
C SER A 76 -3.18 6.00 -17.41
N VAL A 77 -1.93 5.60 -17.57
CA VAL A 77 -1.12 5.02 -16.49
C VAL A 77 0.24 5.67 -16.51
N THR A 78 0.71 6.11 -15.35
CA THR A 78 2.06 6.67 -15.16
C THR A 78 2.81 5.91 -14.07
N TYR A 79 4.14 5.97 -14.13
CA TYR A 79 5.04 5.24 -13.25
C TYR A 79 5.99 6.22 -12.55
N GLY A 80 6.08 6.12 -11.22
CA GLY A 80 6.90 7.02 -10.43
C GLY A 80 6.24 8.38 -10.18
N MET A 81 7.05 9.35 -9.76
CA MET A 81 6.63 10.72 -9.40
C MET A 81 7.25 11.80 -10.29
N GLU A 82 7.89 11.42 -11.41
CA GLU A 82 8.70 12.29 -12.25
C GLU A 82 9.91 12.89 -11.52
N ILE A 83 10.46 12.14 -10.56
CA ILE A 83 11.67 12.50 -9.81
C ILE A 83 12.66 11.35 -9.93
N GLU A 84 13.73 11.53 -10.70
CA GLU A 84 14.69 10.48 -11.01
C GLU A 84 15.23 9.75 -9.76
N GLU A 85 15.57 10.51 -8.71
CA GLU A 85 16.06 9.96 -7.44
C GLU A 85 15.09 8.97 -6.78
N HIS A 86 13.77 9.21 -6.93
CA HIS A 86 12.72 8.43 -6.29
C HIS A 86 12.14 7.33 -7.18
N ASP A 87 12.38 7.38 -8.50
CA ASP A 87 11.68 6.54 -9.46
C ASP A 87 12.47 5.27 -9.88
N LYS A 88 13.61 5.00 -9.24
CA LYS A 88 14.49 3.85 -9.56
C LYS A 88 14.06 2.53 -8.92
N GLU A 89 13.15 2.57 -7.96
CA GLU A 89 12.81 1.40 -7.15
C GLU A 89 11.41 0.83 -7.42
N GLY A 90 10.73 1.30 -8.48
CA GLY A 90 9.43 0.75 -8.90
C GLY A 90 8.32 0.86 -7.85
N ARG A 91 8.22 2.00 -7.15
CA ARG A 91 7.38 2.15 -5.96
C ARG A 91 5.99 2.66 -6.21
N ILE A 92 5.73 3.31 -7.35
CA ILE A 92 4.47 4.00 -7.61
C ILE A 92 3.96 3.68 -9.01
N ILE A 93 2.67 3.34 -9.09
CA ILE A 93 1.88 3.32 -10.33
C ILE A 93 0.65 4.18 -10.08
N THR A 94 0.35 5.07 -11.02
CA THR A 94 -0.87 5.88 -11.01
C THR A 94 -1.74 5.51 -12.20
N ALA A 95 -2.95 5.02 -11.94
CA ALA A 95 -3.97 4.77 -12.95
C ALA A 95 -5.03 5.87 -12.90
N GLU A 96 -5.29 6.53 -14.02
CA GLU A 96 -6.33 7.54 -14.16
C GLU A 96 -7.63 6.89 -14.61
N PHE A 97 -8.68 7.07 -13.82
CA PHE A 97 -10.06 6.71 -14.18
C PHE A 97 -10.90 7.99 -14.39
N PRO A 98 -12.09 7.89 -14.98
CA PRO A 98 -12.90 9.10 -15.25
C PRO A 98 -13.16 9.97 -14.03
N GLU A 99 -13.36 9.38 -12.85
CA GLU A 99 -13.79 10.09 -11.64
C GLU A 99 -12.68 10.29 -10.59
N TYR A 100 -11.58 9.53 -10.65
CA TYR A 100 -10.50 9.58 -9.67
C TYR A 100 -9.21 8.95 -10.21
N TYR A 101 -8.11 9.22 -9.53
CA TYR A 101 -6.88 8.46 -9.68
C TYR A 101 -6.81 7.33 -8.66
N VAL A 102 -6.22 6.20 -9.04
CA VAL A 102 -5.79 5.15 -8.11
C VAL A 102 -4.27 5.09 -8.14
N VAL A 103 -3.65 5.29 -6.98
CA VAL A 103 -2.19 5.27 -6.81
C VAL A 103 -1.82 4.10 -5.91
N THR A 104 -1.06 3.13 -6.43
CA THR A 104 -0.41 2.13 -5.58
C THR A 104 0.97 2.62 -5.16
N CYS A 105 1.32 2.41 -3.92
CA CYS A 105 2.55 2.92 -3.33
C CYS A 105 3.23 1.86 -2.46
N TYR A 106 4.54 1.75 -2.61
CA TYR A 106 5.41 1.04 -1.68
C TYR A 106 6.43 2.02 -1.11
N THR A 107 6.15 2.55 0.07
CA THR A 107 7.00 3.53 0.74
C THR A 107 8.35 2.92 1.13
N PRO A 108 9.49 3.61 0.94
CA PRO A 108 10.78 3.11 1.38
C PRO A 108 10.80 2.81 2.88
N ASN A 109 11.30 1.63 3.25
CA ASN A 109 11.57 1.29 4.65
C ASN A 109 12.80 2.08 5.14
N SER A 110 12.75 2.59 6.36
CA SER A 110 13.87 3.31 6.98
C SER A 110 15.06 2.42 7.34
N GLN A 111 14.88 1.09 7.28
CA GLN A 111 15.87 0.04 7.55
C GLN A 111 16.40 -0.02 8.98
N ASN A 112 17.23 -1.02 9.25
CA ASN A 112 17.86 -1.19 10.54
C ASN A 112 18.70 0.04 10.88
N GLU A 113 18.72 0.41 12.17
CA GLU A 113 19.43 1.59 12.67
C GLU A 113 19.02 2.90 11.97
N LEU A 114 17.84 2.89 11.31
CA LEU A 114 17.29 4.03 10.60
C LEU A 114 18.21 4.56 9.48
N ALA A 115 18.95 3.66 8.84
CA ALA A 115 19.96 4.00 7.83
C ALA A 115 19.39 4.80 6.65
N ARG A 116 18.11 4.60 6.30
CA ARG A 116 17.43 5.32 5.21
C ARG A 116 16.38 6.34 5.70
N LEU A 117 16.32 6.64 6.98
CA LEU A 117 15.33 7.61 7.49
C LEU A 117 15.46 8.99 6.83
N PRO A 118 16.66 9.60 6.67
CA PRO A 118 16.79 10.89 5.99
C PRO A 118 16.25 10.86 4.55
N TYR A 119 16.58 9.82 3.78
CA TYR A 119 16.05 9.63 2.43
C TYR A 119 14.53 9.50 2.43
N ARG A 120 13.98 8.68 3.33
CA ARG A 120 12.54 8.50 3.45
C ARG A 120 11.83 9.82 3.75
N MET A 121 12.39 10.69 4.56
CA MET A 121 11.76 11.97 4.86
C MET A 121 11.61 12.84 3.61
N THR A 122 12.60 12.88 2.74
CA THR A 122 12.51 13.58 1.45
C THR A 122 11.52 12.91 0.50
N TRP A 123 11.50 11.58 0.48
CA TRP A 123 10.56 10.80 -0.33
C TRP A 123 9.11 11.06 0.09
N GLU A 124 8.83 11.10 1.39
CA GLU A 124 7.50 11.37 1.95
C GLU A 124 6.98 12.77 1.54
N ASP A 125 7.83 13.78 1.59
CA ASP A 125 7.46 15.13 1.16
C ASP A 125 7.16 15.18 -0.34
N ALA A 126 7.97 14.50 -1.15
CA ALA A 126 7.76 14.38 -2.59
C ALA A 126 6.46 13.64 -2.92
N PHE A 127 6.17 12.55 -2.21
CA PHE A 127 4.94 11.78 -2.40
C PHE A 127 3.69 12.60 -2.06
N ARG A 128 3.69 13.30 -0.95
CA ARG A 128 2.60 14.21 -0.59
C ARG A 128 2.38 15.28 -1.67
N ALA A 129 3.44 15.94 -2.11
CA ALA A 129 3.37 16.94 -3.18
C ALA A 129 2.81 16.34 -4.48
N TYR A 130 3.23 15.14 -4.84
CA TYR A 130 2.74 14.41 -5.99
C TYR A 130 1.23 14.13 -5.90
N LEU A 131 0.76 13.59 -4.79
CA LEU A 131 -0.67 13.33 -4.57
C LEU A 131 -1.50 14.61 -4.61
N LYS A 132 -1.01 15.70 -4.01
CA LYS A 132 -1.69 17.00 -4.04
C LYS A 132 -1.76 17.58 -5.45
N GLY A 133 -0.74 17.38 -6.26
CA GLY A 133 -0.75 17.76 -7.68
C GLY A 133 -1.79 16.97 -8.50
N LEU A 134 -1.94 15.69 -8.27
CA LEU A 134 -3.01 14.87 -8.87
C LEU A 134 -4.40 15.37 -8.44
N GLU A 135 -4.54 15.67 -7.15
CA GLU A 135 -5.82 16.11 -6.55
C GLU A 135 -6.34 17.44 -7.12
N GLU A 136 -5.47 18.29 -7.66
CA GLU A 136 -5.87 19.49 -8.38
C GLU A 136 -6.74 19.18 -9.62
N LYS A 137 -6.60 17.98 -10.19
CA LYS A 137 -7.34 17.55 -11.39
C LYS A 137 -8.54 16.67 -11.04
N LYS A 138 -8.36 15.69 -10.19
CA LYS A 138 -9.37 14.71 -9.74
C LYS A 138 -9.07 14.23 -8.34
N PRO A 139 -10.08 13.74 -7.60
CA PRO A 139 -9.85 13.05 -6.34
C PRO A 139 -8.88 11.87 -6.49
N VAL A 140 -8.18 11.56 -5.41
CA VAL A 140 -7.17 10.50 -5.37
C VAL A 140 -7.57 9.42 -4.36
N ILE A 141 -7.45 8.17 -4.77
CA ILE A 141 -7.40 6.99 -3.90
C ILE A 141 -5.97 6.51 -3.93
N PHE A 142 -5.29 6.47 -2.80
CA PHE A 142 -3.97 5.84 -2.75
C PHE A 142 -3.94 4.70 -1.73
N CYS A 143 -3.14 3.70 -2.03
CA CYS A 143 -3.05 2.50 -1.23
C CYS A 143 -1.64 1.93 -1.23
N GLY A 144 -1.39 1.03 -0.34
CA GLY A 144 -0.19 0.23 -0.32
C GLY A 144 0.44 0.09 1.04
N ASP A 145 1.64 -0.46 1.03
CA ASP A 145 2.51 -0.55 2.19
C ASP A 145 3.20 0.80 2.40
N LEU A 146 2.73 1.55 3.39
CA LEU A 146 3.28 2.87 3.73
C LEU A 146 4.38 2.79 4.79
N ASN A 147 4.75 1.58 5.21
CA ASN A 147 5.85 1.33 6.15
C ASN A 147 5.80 2.19 7.42
N VAL A 148 4.60 2.48 7.90
CA VAL A 148 4.38 3.22 9.15
C VAL A 148 3.10 2.78 9.85
N ALA A 149 3.20 2.52 11.14
CA ALA A 149 2.05 2.46 12.04
C ALA A 149 1.79 3.88 12.55
N HIS A 150 0.59 4.44 12.28
CA HIS A 150 0.33 5.86 12.52
C HIS A 150 0.26 6.21 14.00
N LYS A 151 -0.55 5.49 14.75
CA LYS A 151 -0.84 5.73 16.17
C LYS A 151 -0.44 4.53 17.02
N GLU A 152 -0.43 4.70 18.34
CA GLU A 152 -0.15 3.60 19.26
C GLU A 152 -1.12 2.43 19.14
N ILE A 153 -2.36 2.67 18.73
CA ILE A 153 -3.37 1.65 18.44
C ILE A 153 -3.00 0.78 17.23
N ASP A 154 -2.10 1.24 16.36
CA ASP A 154 -1.77 0.59 15.10
C ASP A 154 -0.66 -0.46 15.20
N LEU A 155 -0.14 -0.74 16.40
CA LEU A 155 0.81 -1.82 16.61
C LEU A 155 0.73 -2.39 18.04
N LYS A 156 1.17 -3.63 18.20
CA LYS A 156 1.05 -4.36 19.47
C LYS A 156 1.92 -3.80 20.60
N ASN A 157 3.15 -3.36 20.29
CA ASN A 157 4.12 -2.95 21.29
C ASN A 157 4.64 -1.53 21.01
N PRO A 158 3.82 -0.47 21.15
CA PRO A 158 4.21 0.87 20.76
C PRO A 158 5.41 1.42 21.53
N LYS A 159 5.46 1.20 22.85
CA LYS A 159 6.54 1.75 23.70
C LYS A 159 7.93 1.25 23.32
N SER A 160 8.07 -0.05 23.05
CA SER A 160 9.35 -0.65 22.68
C SER A 160 9.78 -0.37 21.22
N ASN A 161 8.85 0.07 20.36
CA ASN A 161 9.10 0.29 18.95
C ASN A 161 9.25 1.77 18.54
N ARG A 162 9.18 2.68 19.50
CA ARG A 162 9.17 4.13 19.21
C ARG A 162 10.39 4.67 18.48
N LYS A 163 11.51 3.94 18.55
CA LYS A 163 12.76 4.29 17.83
C LYS A 163 13.09 3.33 16.69
N ASN A 164 12.18 2.43 16.37
CA ASN A 164 12.36 1.45 15.30
C ASN A 164 11.72 1.93 13.99
N ALA A 165 12.29 1.48 12.86
CA ALA A 165 11.71 1.74 11.55
C ALA A 165 10.22 1.34 11.50
N GLY A 166 9.39 2.23 10.98
CA GLY A 166 7.93 2.06 10.91
C GLY A 166 7.16 2.69 12.07
N PHE A 167 7.83 3.13 13.15
CA PHE A 167 7.14 3.78 14.27
C PHE A 167 7.95 4.92 14.91
N THR A 168 8.92 5.50 14.19
CA THR A 168 9.61 6.70 14.65
C THR A 168 8.67 7.90 14.65
N ASP A 169 8.97 8.87 15.51
CA ASP A 169 8.18 10.10 15.57
C ASP A 169 8.18 10.82 14.21
N GLU A 170 9.29 10.82 13.51
CA GLU A 170 9.46 11.43 12.18
C GLU A 170 8.58 10.76 11.11
N GLU A 171 8.54 9.44 11.05
CA GLU A 171 7.71 8.69 10.11
C GLU A 171 6.22 8.91 10.40
N ARG A 172 5.83 8.86 11.66
CA ARG A 172 4.44 9.09 12.10
C ARG A 172 3.99 10.53 11.80
N GLU A 173 4.86 11.50 12.01
CA GLU A 173 4.57 12.91 11.71
C GLU A 173 4.35 13.12 10.19
N LYS A 174 5.18 12.52 9.34
CA LYS A 174 4.97 12.59 7.89
C LYS A 174 3.61 11.99 7.48
N PHE A 175 3.18 10.91 8.08
CA PHE A 175 1.86 10.35 7.81
C PHE A 175 0.73 11.26 8.35
N THR A 176 0.89 11.86 9.52
CA THR A 176 -0.06 12.85 10.06
C THR A 176 -0.21 14.03 9.11
N VAL A 177 0.89 14.62 8.65
CA VAL A 177 0.88 15.74 7.70
C VAL A 177 0.21 15.34 6.38
N LEU A 178 0.49 14.12 5.88
CA LEU A 178 -0.14 13.60 4.67
C LEU A 178 -1.66 13.52 4.82
N VAL A 179 -2.15 12.89 5.87
CA VAL A 179 -3.61 12.75 6.12
C VAL A 179 -4.26 14.12 6.33
N GLU A 180 -3.66 14.98 7.16
CA GLU A 180 -4.18 16.33 7.45
C GLU A 180 -4.14 17.27 6.24
N SER A 181 -3.41 16.92 5.19
CA SER A 181 -3.39 17.67 3.93
C SER A 181 -4.66 17.51 3.08
N GLY A 182 -5.63 16.71 3.53
CA GLY A 182 -6.93 16.54 2.87
C GLY A 182 -7.27 15.10 2.49
N PHE A 183 -6.71 14.12 3.20
CA PHE A 183 -6.99 12.70 2.98
C PHE A 183 -7.64 12.04 4.20
N VAL A 184 -8.30 10.92 3.96
CA VAL A 184 -8.98 10.10 4.96
C VAL A 184 -8.32 8.72 5.00
N ASP A 185 -7.84 8.31 6.17
CA ASP A 185 -7.50 6.89 6.45
C ASP A 185 -8.80 6.12 6.55
N THR A 186 -9.13 5.35 5.51
CA THR A 186 -10.46 4.74 5.38
C THR A 186 -10.78 3.72 6.45
N TYR A 187 -9.78 2.93 6.88
CA TYR A 187 -10.01 1.97 7.95
C TYR A 187 -10.36 2.69 9.26
N ARG A 188 -9.60 3.72 9.65
CA ARG A 188 -9.87 4.49 10.87
C ARG A 188 -11.14 5.34 10.78
N TYR A 189 -11.57 5.69 9.59
CA TYR A 189 -12.87 6.34 9.39
C TYR A 189 -14.04 5.44 9.84
N PHE A 190 -14.00 4.14 9.47
CA PHE A 190 -15.03 3.19 9.87
C PHE A 190 -14.82 2.63 11.28
N TYR A 191 -13.57 2.45 11.69
CA TYR A 191 -13.18 1.77 12.94
C TYR A 191 -12.18 2.61 13.73
N PRO A 192 -12.60 3.79 14.26
CA PRO A 192 -11.67 4.73 14.88
C PRO A 192 -10.97 4.17 16.12
N ASP A 193 -11.62 3.26 16.86
CA ASP A 193 -11.14 2.73 18.15
C ASP A 193 -10.87 1.22 18.13
N GLN A 194 -10.89 0.59 16.93
CA GLN A 194 -10.65 -0.85 16.81
C GLN A 194 -9.21 -1.20 17.11
N GLU A 195 -8.99 -1.89 18.21
CA GLU A 195 -7.68 -2.38 18.63
C GLU A 195 -7.35 -3.76 18.02
N GLU A 196 -6.06 -4.09 18.02
CA GLU A 196 -5.53 -5.42 17.69
C GLU A 196 -5.87 -5.91 16.27
N ILE A 197 -6.06 -4.98 15.35
CA ILE A 197 -6.20 -5.28 13.91
C ILE A 197 -4.97 -4.75 13.18
N TYR A 198 -4.24 -5.66 12.56
CA TYR A 198 -2.96 -5.40 11.93
C TYR A 198 -2.93 -5.96 10.51
N SER A 199 -1.97 -5.47 9.71
CA SER A 199 -1.79 -5.90 8.32
C SER A 199 -0.45 -6.59 8.07
N TRP A 200 0.47 -6.50 9.02
CA TRP A 200 1.81 -7.09 8.93
C TRP A 200 2.25 -7.70 10.26
N TRP A 201 2.96 -8.83 10.19
CA TRP A 201 3.58 -9.53 11.32
C TRP A 201 4.96 -10.03 10.90
N SER A 202 5.97 -9.79 11.74
CA SER A 202 7.29 -10.36 11.52
C SER A 202 7.23 -11.89 11.42
N TYR A 203 8.05 -12.48 10.56
CA TYR A 203 8.24 -13.95 10.56
C TYR A 203 8.92 -14.47 11.83
N ARG A 204 9.54 -13.58 12.60
CA ARG A 204 10.27 -13.95 13.82
C ARG A 204 9.31 -14.11 14.99
N PHE A 205 9.70 -14.97 15.93
CA PHE A 205 9.05 -15.13 17.25
C PHE A 205 7.56 -15.53 17.20
N ARG A 206 7.12 -16.14 16.09
CA ARG A 206 5.71 -16.53 15.90
C ARG A 206 4.76 -15.33 16.08
N ALA A 207 5.16 -14.18 15.55
CA ALA A 207 4.46 -12.91 15.76
C ALA A 207 3.00 -12.96 15.28
N ARG A 208 2.72 -13.60 14.14
CA ARG A 208 1.36 -13.69 13.61
C ARG A 208 0.43 -14.52 14.49
N GLU A 209 0.92 -15.65 15.01
CA GLU A 209 0.14 -16.49 15.94
C GLU A 209 -0.19 -15.76 17.23
N LYS A 210 0.70 -14.93 17.72
CA LYS A 210 0.53 -14.09 18.93
C LYS A 210 -0.19 -12.77 18.64
N ASN A 211 -0.51 -12.51 17.39
CA ASN A 211 -1.02 -11.23 16.91
C ASN A 211 -0.15 -10.03 17.35
N ALA A 212 1.17 -10.20 17.34
CA ALA A 212 2.12 -9.12 17.59
C ALA A 212 2.42 -8.40 16.27
N GLY A 213 1.42 -7.70 15.76
CA GLY A 213 1.42 -7.10 14.43
C GLY A 213 1.46 -5.58 14.43
N TRP A 214 1.47 -5.05 13.19
CA TRP A 214 1.47 -3.62 12.86
C TRP A 214 0.46 -3.38 11.74
N ARG A 215 -0.29 -2.29 11.81
CA ARG A 215 -1.09 -1.82 10.68
C ARG A 215 -0.26 -0.81 9.90
N ILE A 216 0.28 -1.23 8.78
CA ILE A 216 1.17 -0.45 7.91
C ILE A 216 0.72 -0.41 6.46
N ASP A 217 -0.33 -1.14 6.12
CA ASP A 217 -0.97 -1.14 4.80
C ASP A 217 -2.28 -0.36 4.88
N TYR A 218 -2.52 0.52 3.90
CA TYR A 218 -3.60 1.49 3.95
C TYR A 218 -4.35 1.62 2.63
N PHE A 219 -5.62 2.01 2.73
CA PHE A 219 -6.31 2.79 1.73
C PHE A 219 -6.64 4.16 2.31
N CYS A 220 -6.21 5.19 1.60
CA CYS A 220 -6.56 6.57 1.90
C CYS A 220 -7.23 7.21 0.68
N VAL A 221 -8.17 8.12 0.90
CA VAL A 221 -8.89 8.81 -0.16
C VAL A 221 -8.90 10.30 0.08
N SER A 222 -9.00 11.07 -1.01
CA SER A 222 -9.30 12.51 -0.92
C SER A 222 -10.56 12.75 -0.09
N GLU A 223 -10.56 13.78 0.73
CA GLU A 223 -11.72 14.17 1.58
C GLU A 223 -13.01 14.28 0.77
N SER A 224 -12.93 14.72 -0.50
CA SER A 224 -14.09 14.83 -1.41
C SER A 224 -14.74 13.49 -1.74
N LEU A 225 -14.05 12.36 -1.54
CA LEU A 225 -14.59 11.00 -1.73
C LEU A 225 -15.20 10.39 -0.47
N LYS A 226 -15.11 11.07 0.66
CA LYS A 226 -15.54 10.54 1.97
C LYS A 226 -16.99 10.04 1.97
N ASN A 227 -17.90 10.78 1.34
CA ASN A 227 -19.31 10.41 1.27
C ASN A 227 -19.59 9.24 0.30
N ARG A 228 -18.60 8.81 -0.47
CA ARG A 228 -18.69 7.67 -1.38
C ARG A 228 -18.18 6.37 -0.74
N LEU A 229 -17.55 6.44 0.42
CA LEU A 229 -17.03 5.27 1.13
C LEU A 229 -18.18 4.35 1.56
N VAL A 230 -18.03 3.05 1.33
CA VAL A 230 -19.00 2.01 1.70
C VAL A 230 -18.46 1.14 2.83
N SER A 231 -17.26 0.63 2.69
CA SER A 231 -16.58 -0.18 3.72
C SER A 231 -15.06 -0.18 3.53
N ALA A 232 -14.37 -0.51 4.60
CA ALA A 232 -12.94 -0.82 4.59
C ALA A 232 -12.72 -2.06 5.45
N ASP A 233 -11.79 -2.92 5.04
CA ASP A 233 -11.49 -4.16 5.76
C ASP A 233 -10.00 -4.52 5.68
N ILE A 234 -9.57 -5.38 6.58
CA ILE A 234 -8.23 -5.95 6.63
C ILE A 234 -8.41 -7.47 6.70
N HIS A 235 -7.97 -8.18 5.66
CA HIS A 235 -8.20 -9.62 5.51
C HIS A 235 -7.15 -10.44 6.26
N THR A 236 -7.17 -10.35 7.59
CA THR A 236 -6.14 -10.92 8.48
C THR A 236 -5.97 -12.43 8.37
N GLN A 237 -6.99 -13.14 7.89
CA GLN A 237 -6.97 -14.58 7.68
C GLN A 237 -6.23 -15.02 6.41
N VAL A 238 -5.98 -14.11 5.47
CA VAL A 238 -5.30 -14.41 4.21
C VAL A 238 -3.81 -14.54 4.44
N THR A 239 -3.25 -15.68 4.04
CA THR A 239 -1.82 -16.03 4.16
C THR A 239 -1.14 -16.04 2.79
N GLY A 240 0.17 -16.21 2.77
CA GLY A 240 1.00 -16.23 1.56
C GLY A 240 2.07 -15.14 1.53
N SER A 241 1.95 -14.17 2.42
CA SER A 241 2.92 -13.09 2.66
C SER A 241 2.99 -12.82 4.16
N ASP A 242 3.97 -12.08 4.62
CA ASP A 242 4.02 -11.52 5.98
C ASP A 242 3.06 -10.33 6.17
N HIS A 243 2.51 -9.80 5.06
CA HIS A 243 1.36 -8.91 5.07
C HIS A 243 0.09 -9.66 4.71
N CYS A 244 -1.06 -9.14 5.12
CA CYS A 244 -2.36 -9.52 4.60
C CYS A 244 -2.95 -8.42 3.71
N PRO A 245 -3.93 -8.76 2.84
CA PRO A 245 -4.57 -7.76 2.00
C PRO A 245 -5.42 -6.77 2.80
N VAL A 246 -5.52 -5.55 2.28
CA VAL A 246 -6.48 -4.54 2.75
C VAL A 246 -7.48 -4.22 1.63
N GLU A 247 -8.70 -3.88 2.02
CA GLU A 247 -9.83 -3.67 1.11
C GLU A 247 -10.45 -2.29 1.31
N LEU A 248 -10.89 -1.71 0.20
CA LEU A 248 -11.78 -0.54 0.16
C LEU A 248 -12.95 -0.85 -0.79
N VAL A 249 -14.17 -0.54 -0.35
CA VAL A 249 -15.35 -0.50 -1.21
C VAL A 249 -15.86 0.92 -1.29
N ILE A 250 -16.07 1.42 -2.51
CA ILE A 250 -16.50 2.79 -2.79
C ILE A 250 -17.64 2.80 -3.84
N LYS A 251 -18.53 3.80 -3.76
CA LYS A 251 -19.60 4.04 -4.74
C LYS A 251 -19.06 4.62 -6.04
#